data_c84de6ee92340ff83d16ebe7c0a5430e
#
_entry.id   c84de6ee92340ff83d16ebe7c0a5430e
#
_cell.length_a   1.000
_cell.length_b   1.000
_cell.length_c   1.000
_cell.angle_alpha   90.00
_cell.angle_beta   90.00
_cell.angle_gamma   90.00
#
_symmetry.space_group_name_H-M   'P 1'
#
loop_
_entity.id
_entity.type
_entity.pdbx_description
1 polymer ?
#
loop_
_entity_poly.entity_id
_entity_poly.type
_entity_poly.pdbx_seq_one_letter_code
_entity_poly.pdbx_strand_id
1 'polypeptide(L)'
;MAVMTTGEAIVEALIAHGVDTVFGIPGAHMYDFNDALARRADAIRFITTRHEQGAAYMAYGYAKSTGRVGVYTVVPGPGVLNSAAALCTAYGATAPVLCITGNIMSHLIGRGRGQLHELPDQLALLRGLTKWAERIDHPTEAPHVMAEAFRQLASGRIRPVAVETPWDVFGQKAEVLPPVRSAPIPAPSPDPGSVARAAALIAAARRPLITVGAGALHAGERVLRLAGLLQAPVTAHRSGKGIVSDDLPYALDSVAAYEYWKDADLLIGIGSRLELQHFRWRWLPKKLRTVRIDIDPTEMVRLKPDVGIVADSATGTSALIDALERSIERRDSKEEEFAGLRRRARIQIQRIQPQMGYIDAIREVLPRDGFYVEEISQVGFTSRFGFPVYGPRRYVTCGYQDNLGFGFNTALGVQVANPGKAVIAVTGDGGFLFGSQELATAVQQRIPVVTVVFNNRSYGNVRRDQRERYQGRTLGADLLNPDFGKYTESFGALALRAEGPEALRVALQRGFAATTPTVIEVPVEPGAEASPWALTLPEPHS
;
A
#
# COMPACT_ATOMS: atom_id res chain seq x y z
N MET A 1 22.90 27.29 17.24
CA MET A 1 22.91 26.02 17.98
C MET A 1 22.07 26.22 19.23
N ALA A 2 21.37 25.20 19.66
CA ALA A 2 20.59 25.19 20.90
C ALA A 2 20.96 23.94 21.71
N VAL A 3 20.95 24.06 23.02
CA VAL A 3 21.17 22.90 23.89
C VAL A 3 19.85 22.13 23.96
N MET A 4 19.86 20.90 23.47
CA MET A 4 18.68 20.01 23.47
C MET A 4 19.09 18.55 23.62
N THR A 5 18.14 17.72 24.01
CA THR A 5 18.33 16.26 24.07
C THR A 5 18.28 15.67 22.67
N THR A 6 18.75 14.44 22.51
CA THR A 6 18.58 13.68 21.25
C THR A 6 17.09 13.53 20.89
N GLY A 7 16.25 13.21 21.88
CA GLY A 7 14.80 13.12 21.67
C GLY A 7 14.19 14.42 21.15
N GLU A 8 14.55 15.57 21.74
CA GLU A 8 14.11 16.89 21.27
C GLU A 8 14.61 17.18 19.85
N ALA A 9 15.87 16.87 19.53
CA ALA A 9 16.43 17.08 18.20
C ALA A 9 15.73 16.24 17.11
N ILE A 10 15.37 14.99 17.42
CA ILE A 10 14.57 14.13 16.51
C ILE A 10 13.19 14.73 16.31
N VAL A 11 12.49 15.17 17.36
CA VAL A 11 11.14 15.76 17.27
C VAL A 11 11.15 17.04 16.44
N GLU A 12 12.12 17.93 16.67
CA GLU A 12 12.29 19.16 15.86
C GLU A 12 12.57 18.82 14.39
N ALA A 13 13.34 17.77 14.11
CA ALA A 13 13.56 17.32 12.73
C ALA A 13 12.28 16.76 12.09
N LEU A 14 11.45 16.04 12.83
CA LEU A 14 10.12 15.58 12.33
C LEU A 14 9.25 16.77 11.94
N ILE A 15 9.15 17.78 12.80
CA ILE A 15 8.37 19.00 12.55
C ILE A 15 8.90 19.74 11.32
N ALA A 16 10.21 19.92 11.23
CA ALA A 16 10.86 20.59 10.09
C ALA A 16 10.56 19.89 8.75
N HIS A 17 10.35 18.56 8.76
CA HIS A 17 9.97 17.78 7.58
C HIS A 17 8.45 17.66 7.37
N GLY A 18 7.64 18.35 8.17
CA GLY A 18 6.19 18.44 8.01
C GLY A 18 5.43 17.21 8.54
N VAL A 19 6.00 16.49 9.49
CA VAL A 19 5.29 15.43 10.21
C VAL A 19 4.36 16.08 11.24
N ASP A 20 3.09 15.73 11.16
CA ASP A 20 2.02 16.22 12.05
C ASP A 20 1.39 15.10 12.89
N THR A 21 1.72 13.86 12.60
CA THR A 21 1.13 12.69 13.27
C THR A 21 2.16 11.58 13.44
N VAL A 22 2.23 11.02 14.64
CA VAL A 22 3.05 9.85 14.99
C VAL A 22 2.14 8.80 15.63
N PHE A 23 2.24 7.57 15.16
CA PHE A 23 1.55 6.42 15.73
C PHE A 23 2.50 5.63 16.62
N GLY A 24 2.03 5.05 17.72
CA GLY A 24 2.94 4.25 18.54
C GLY A 24 2.41 3.81 19.88
N ILE A 25 3.28 3.14 20.63
CA ILE A 25 3.04 2.73 21.99
C ILE A 25 4.19 3.28 22.85
N PRO A 26 3.91 4.10 23.89
CA PRO A 26 4.94 4.54 24.80
C PRO A 26 5.45 3.35 25.62
N GLY A 27 6.74 3.31 25.88
CA GLY A 27 7.32 2.24 26.71
C GLY A 27 8.76 2.51 27.11
N ALA A 28 9.35 1.58 27.87
CA ALA A 28 10.74 1.64 28.30
C ALA A 28 11.68 1.85 27.10
N HIS A 29 12.81 2.50 27.30
CA HIS A 29 13.79 2.91 26.30
C HIS A 29 13.33 4.06 25.38
N MET A 30 12.08 4.55 25.51
CA MET A 30 11.53 5.62 24.67
C MET A 30 11.04 6.84 25.48
N TYR A 31 11.22 6.86 26.82
CA TYR A 31 10.60 7.88 27.68
C TYR A 31 11.06 9.30 27.34
N ASP A 32 12.36 9.53 27.13
CA ASP A 32 12.87 10.87 26.80
C ASP A 32 12.38 11.34 25.42
N PHE A 33 12.26 10.45 24.46
CA PHE A 33 11.64 10.74 23.16
C PHE A 33 10.15 11.04 23.29
N ASN A 34 9.43 10.25 24.09
CA ASN A 34 7.99 10.46 24.35
C ASN A 34 7.74 11.78 25.08
N ASP A 35 8.60 12.17 26.03
CA ASP A 35 8.52 13.47 26.69
C ASP A 35 8.77 14.62 25.71
N ALA A 36 9.74 14.48 24.81
CA ALA A 36 9.97 15.46 23.74
C ALA A 36 8.76 15.61 22.81
N LEU A 37 8.10 14.50 22.43
CA LEU A 37 6.84 14.54 21.68
C LEU A 37 5.72 15.23 22.46
N ALA A 38 5.59 14.93 23.77
CA ALA A 38 4.55 15.54 24.61
C ALA A 38 4.73 17.07 24.74
N ARG A 39 5.98 17.55 24.80
CA ARG A 39 6.29 18.99 24.79
C ARG A 39 5.92 19.70 23.49
N ARG A 40 5.80 18.95 22.39
CA ARG A 40 5.42 19.46 21.06
C ARG A 40 4.07 18.95 20.58
N ALA A 41 3.16 18.69 21.53
CA ALA A 41 1.78 18.29 21.24
C ALA A 41 0.98 19.38 20.47
N ASP A 42 1.48 20.61 20.44
CA ASP A 42 0.99 21.70 19.60
C ASP A 42 1.23 21.46 18.10
N ALA A 43 2.30 20.74 17.73
CA ALA A 43 2.73 20.51 16.37
C ALA A 43 2.56 19.07 15.87
N ILE A 44 2.68 18.09 16.77
CA ILE A 44 2.59 16.66 16.45
C ILE A 44 1.50 15.99 17.30
N ARG A 45 0.49 15.43 16.63
CA ARG A 45 -0.50 14.55 17.24
C ARG A 45 0.11 13.16 17.47
N PHE A 46 0.06 12.66 18.72
CA PHE A 46 0.42 11.27 19.00
C PHE A 46 -0.83 10.40 19.11
N ILE A 47 -0.86 9.30 18.37
CA ILE A 47 -1.95 8.32 18.37
C ILE A 47 -1.45 7.03 19.01
N THR A 48 -1.92 6.77 20.24
CA THR A 48 -1.59 5.55 20.96
C THR A 48 -2.38 4.37 20.41
N THR A 49 -1.67 3.32 20.01
CA THR A 49 -2.24 2.04 19.54
C THR A 49 -2.23 0.99 20.65
N ARG A 50 -2.78 -0.19 20.37
CA ARG A 50 -2.81 -1.33 21.30
C ARG A 50 -1.79 -2.43 20.94
N HIS A 51 -1.27 -2.37 19.72
CA HIS A 51 -0.26 -3.28 19.21
C HIS A 51 0.67 -2.55 18.23
N GLU A 52 1.95 -2.87 18.23
CA GLU A 52 2.95 -2.20 17.39
C GLU A 52 2.69 -2.44 15.89
N GLN A 53 2.16 -3.59 15.53
CA GLN A 53 1.70 -3.86 14.17
C GLN A 53 0.61 -2.86 13.75
N GLY A 54 -0.33 -2.53 14.66
CA GLY A 54 -1.36 -1.51 14.43
C GLY A 54 -0.76 -0.15 14.14
N ALA A 55 0.21 0.29 14.95
CA ALA A 55 0.93 1.56 14.76
C ALA A 55 1.59 1.63 13.36
N ALA A 56 2.31 0.59 12.99
CA ALA A 56 3.03 0.54 11.74
C ALA A 56 2.10 0.47 10.51
N TYR A 57 0.96 -0.26 10.59
CA TYR A 57 -0.05 -0.25 9.53
C TYR A 57 -0.82 1.07 9.44
N MET A 58 -1.07 1.76 10.56
CA MET A 58 -1.64 3.12 10.54
C MET A 58 -0.68 4.10 9.84
N ALA A 59 0.62 4.05 10.15
CA ALA A 59 1.63 4.84 9.45
C ALA A 59 1.69 4.49 7.95
N TYR A 60 1.57 3.22 7.60
CA TYR A 60 1.46 2.78 6.22
C TYR A 60 0.21 3.36 5.52
N GLY A 61 -0.96 3.27 6.13
CA GLY A 61 -2.21 3.80 5.59
C GLY A 61 -2.15 5.31 5.36
N TYR A 62 -1.58 6.04 6.34
CA TYR A 62 -1.30 7.47 6.24
C TYR A 62 -0.44 7.77 5.00
N ALA A 63 0.68 7.05 4.86
CA ALA A 63 1.62 7.25 3.76
C ALA A 63 1.02 6.89 2.39
N LYS A 64 0.31 5.78 2.27
CA LYS A 64 -0.27 5.32 0.99
C LYS A 64 -1.37 6.23 0.49
N SER A 65 -2.22 6.73 1.36
CA SER A 65 -3.35 7.58 0.98
C SER A 65 -2.94 9.00 0.64
N THR A 66 -1.89 9.53 1.28
CA THR A 66 -1.45 10.93 1.10
C THR A 66 -0.20 11.09 0.24
N GLY A 67 0.69 10.11 0.21
CA GLY A 67 2.05 10.24 -0.33
C GLY A 67 3.03 10.94 0.61
N ARG A 68 2.60 11.37 1.80
CA ARG A 68 3.44 11.93 2.86
C ARG A 68 4.11 10.81 3.65
N VAL A 69 5.14 11.15 4.42
CA VAL A 69 5.80 10.18 5.29
C VAL A 69 4.86 9.82 6.45
N GLY A 70 4.61 8.52 6.62
CA GLY A 70 3.93 7.99 7.81
C GLY A 70 4.97 7.60 8.86
N VAL A 71 4.81 8.08 10.08
CA VAL A 71 5.79 7.88 11.16
C VAL A 71 5.17 7.04 12.26
N TYR A 72 5.90 6.02 12.71
CA TYR A 72 5.53 5.29 13.91
C TYR A 72 6.73 5.08 14.83
N THR A 73 6.44 4.87 16.12
CA THR A 73 7.44 4.65 17.15
C THR A 73 7.09 3.45 18.02
N VAL A 74 8.10 2.65 18.33
CA VAL A 74 7.98 1.41 19.10
C VAL A 74 9.22 1.20 19.99
N VAL A 75 9.04 0.47 21.08
CA VAL A 75 10.17 0.02 21.91
C VAL A 75 11.09 -0.94 21.13
N PRO A 76 12.36 -1.07 21.51
CA PRO A 76 13.27 -2.03 20.88
C PRO A 76 12.82 -3.48 21.10
N GLY A 77 13.51 -4.40 20.47
CA GLY A 77 13.26 -5.84 20.62
C GLY A 77 11.85 -6.24 20.19
N PRO A 78 10.97 -6.64 21.12
CA PRO A 78 9.63 -7.12 20.78
C PRO A 78 8.79 -6.09 20.02
N GLY A 79 8.92 -4.78 20.32
CA GLY A 79 8.18 -3.75 19.61
C GLY A 79 8.57 -3.64 18.13
N VAL A 80 9.85 -3.70 17.82
CA VAL A 80 10.37 -3.76 16.45
C VAL A 80 9.88 -5.04 15.76
N LEU A 81 10.01 -6.19 16.41
CA LEU A 81 9.60 -7.48 15.84
C LEU A 81 8.09 -7.55 15.58
N ASN A 82 7.26 -7.06 16.48
CA ASN A 82 5.81 -6.99 16.30
C ASN A 82 5.41 -6.08 15.11
N SER A 83 6.19 -5.06 14.79
CA SER A 83 5.94 -4.17 13.66
C SER A 83 6.50 -4.67 12.32
N ALA A 84 7.32 -5.72 12.31
CA ALA A 84 8.09 -6.19 11.16
C ALA A 84 7.23 -6.56 9.94
N ALA A 85 6.06 -7.17 10.14
CA ALA A 85 5.13 -7.50 9.07
C ALA A 85 4.65 -6.26 8.31
N ALA A 86 4.38 -5.17 9.03
CA ALA A 86 3.97 -3.90 8.42
C ALA A 86 5.13 -3.22 7.69
N LEU A 87 6.37 -3.28 8.21
CA LEU A 87 7.56 -2.81 7.49
C LEU A 87 7.77 -3.60 6.18
N CYS A 88 7.62 -4.91 6.23
CA CYS A 88 7.69 -5.78 5.05
C CYS A 88 6.64 -5.38 4.00
N THR A 89 5.40 -5.08 4.44
CA THR A 89 4.33 -4.57 3.59
C THR A 89 4.69 -3.21 2.99
N ALA A 90 5.19 -2.27 3.80
CA ALA A 90 5.62 -0.95 3.33
C ALA A 90 6.75 -1.04 2.29
N TYR A 91 7.70 -1.96 2.50
CA TYR A 91 8.79 -2.23 1.56
C TYR A 91 8.26 -2.77 0.23
N GLY A 92 7.38 -3.76 0.29
CA GLY A 92 6.79 -4.40 -0.89
C GLY A 92 5.86 -3.48 -1.69
N ALA A 93 5.08 -2.66 -0.99
CA ALA A 93 4.11 -1.76 -1.59
C ALA A 93 4.65 -0.34 -1.88
N THR A 94 5.95 -0.12 -1.70
CA THR A 94 6.60 1.19 -1.94
C THR A 94 5.96 2.34 -1.17
N ALA A 95 5.99 2.28 0.17
CA ALA A 95 5.44 3.30 1.05
C ALA A 95 6.54 4.02 1.84
N PRO A 96 6.52 5.36 1.94
CA PRO A 96 7.46 6.13 2.75
C PRO A 96 7.05 6.05 4.24
N VAL A 97 7.48 5.00 4.92
CA VAL A 97 7.23 4.81 6.36
C VAL A 97 8.54 4.97 7.12
N LEU A 98 8.52 5.79 8.18
CA LEU A 98 9.63 5.97 9.11
C LEU A 98 9.33 5.24 10.41
N CYS A 99 10.19 4.28 10.75
CA CYS A 99 10.24 3.64 12.06
C CYS A 99 11.24 4.39 12.96
N ILE A 100 10.78 4.85 14.12
CA ILE A 100 11.66 5.38 15.17
C ILE A 100 11.60 4.41 16.34
N THR A 101 12.77 3.91 16.79
CA THR A 101 12.84 2.96 17.89
C THR A 101 14.00 3.25 18.82
N GLY A 102 13.90 2.76 20.05
CA GLY A 102 15.02 2.74 20.99
C GLY A 102 15.98 1.58 20.74
N ASN A 103 16.99 1.52 21.58
CA ASN A 103 17.80 0.33 21.81
C ASN A 103 18.16 0.26 23.30
N ILE A 104 18.76 -0.82 23.74
CA ILE A 104 19.35 -0.94 25.08
C ILE A 104 20.42 0.13 25.28
N MET A 105 20.95 0.26 26.50
CA MET A 105 22.03 1.22 26.78
C MET A 105 23.23 1.03 25.84
N SER A 106 23.78 2.12 25.33
CA SER A 106 24.80 2.15 24.28
C SER A 106 26.01 1.27 24.59
N HIS A 107 26.52 1.32 25.84
CA HIS A 107 27.67 0.55 26.29
C HIS A 107 27.41 -0.96 26.46
N LEU A 108 26.16 -1.41 26.36
CA LEU A 108 25.75 -2.83 26.47
C LEU A 108 25.42 -3.47 25.12
N ILE A 109 25.23 -2.67 24.06
CA ILE A 109 24.92 -3.17 22.73
C ILE A 109 26.01 -4.17 22.26
N GLY A 110 25.57 -5.33 21.79
CA GLY A 110 26.42 -6.41 21.29
C GLY A 110 27.14 -7.22 22.39
N ARG A 111 26.85 -7.00 23.67
CA ARG A 111 27.49 -7.73 24.80
C ARG A 111 26.71 -8.95 25.29
N GLY A 112 25.47 -9.14 24.85
CA GLY A 112 24.65 -10.30 25.21
C GLY A 112 24.43 -10.42 26.73
N ARG A 113 24.08 -9.31 27.40
CA ARG A 113 23.92 -9.27 28.87
C ARG A 113 22.52 -9.60 29.36
N GLY A 114 21.56 -9.83 28.41
CA GLY A 114 20.17 -10.10 28.75
C GLY A 114 19.44 -8.87 29.26
N GLN A 115 19.75 -7.69 28.70
CA GLN A 115 19.03 -6.47 29.02
C GLN A 115 17.59 -6.53 28.52
N LEU A 116 16.69 -5.81 29.22
CA LEU A 116 15.31 -5.67 28.77
C LEU A 116 15.26 -5.26 27.30
N HIS A 117 14.56 -6.02 26.46
CA HIS A 117 14.38 -5.79 25.03
C HIS A 117 15.65 -5.93 24.15
N GLU A 118 16.70 -6.53 24.69
CA GLU A 118 17.95 -6.75 23.94
C GLU A 118 17.73 -7.72 22.76
N LEU A 119 18.17 -7.31 21.58
CA LEU A 119 18.35 -8.20 20.43
C LEU A 119 19.85 -8.33 20.12
N PRO A 120 20.30 -9.45 19.54
CA PRO A 120 21.70 -9.63 19.18
C PRO A 120 22.25 -8.51 18.28
N ASP A 121 21.47 -8.11 17.27
CA ASP A 121 21.79 -6.98 16.38
C ASP A 121 20.48 -6.41 15.79
N GLN A 122 19.91 -5.43 16.47
CA GLN A 122 18.67 -4.81 16.02
C GLN A 122 18.86 -3.98 14.75
N LEU A 123 20.00 -3.29 14.62
CA LEU A 123 20.27 -2.46 13.44
C LEU A 123 20.39 -3.30 12.16
N ALA A 124 21.04 -4.47 12.23
CA ALA A 124 21.10 -5.40 11.10
C ALA A 124 19.71 -5.94 10.74
N LEU A 125 18.86 -6.24 11.72
CA LEU A 125 17.46 -6.62 11.49
C LEU A 125 16.70 -5.50 10.75
N LEU A 126 16.80 -4.26 11.23
CA LEU A 126 16.14 -3.10 10.60
C LEU A 126 16.64 -2.86 9.17
N ARG A 127 17.94 -3.01 8.91
CA ARG A 127 18.53 -2.95 7.56
C ARG A 127 18.01 -4.04 6.64
N GLY A 128 17.64 -5.20 7.16
CA GLY A 128 17.01 -6.28 6.40
C GLY A 128 15.53 -6.03 6.04
N LEU A 129 14.85 -5.16 6.78
CA LEU A 129 13.42 -4.86 6.62
C LEU A 129 13.14 -3.53 5.91
N THR A 130 14.15 -2.65 5.81
CA THR A 130 14.01 -1.29 5.31
C THR A 130 14.97 -1.00 4.17
N LYS A 131 14.80 0.13 3.51
CA LYS A 131 15.72 0.61 2.49
C LYS A 131 17.03 1.11 3.10
N TRP A 132 16.93 1.69 4.27
CA TRP A 132 18.02 2.28 4.99
C TRP A 132 17.69 2.30 6.48
N ALA A 133 18.65 2.01 7.33
CA ALA A 133 18.53 2.18 8.77
C ALA A 133 19.86 2.63 9.37
N GLU A 134 19.78 3.54 10.35
CA GLU A 134 20.96 4.08 11.04
C GLU A 134 20.66 4.28 12.53
N ARG A 135 21.74 4.34 13.32
CA ARG A 135 21.71 4.63 14.74
C ARG A 135 22.19 6.03 15.01
N ILE A 136 21.56 6.70 15.96
CA ILE A 136 22.03 7.96 16.55
C ILE A 136 22.72 7.62 17.85
N ASP A 137 24.04 7.79 17.89
CA ASP A 137 24.86 7.48 19.06
C ASP A 137 25.23 8.73 19.88
N HIS A 138 24.94 9.94 19.35
CA HIS A 138 25.17 11.20 20.05
C HIS A 138 24.16 12.29 19.62
N PRO A 139 23.76 13.23 20.52
CA PRO A 139 22.75 14.27 20.16
C PRO A 139 23.12 15.11 18.93
N THR A 140 24.40 15.39 18.71
CA THR A 140 24.86 16.19 17.55
C THR A 140 24.65 15.50 16.20
N GLU A 141 24.46 14.19 16.19
CA GLU A 141 24.21 13.40 14.97
C GLU A 141 22.73 13.46 14.54
N ALA A 142 21.82 13.70 15.50
CA ALA A 142 20.37 13.60 15.25
C ALA A 142 19.89 14.45 14.04
N PRO A 143 20.28 15.73 13.88
CA PRO A 143 19.83 16.51 12.72
C PRO A 143 20.30 15.91 11.39
N HIS A 144 21.52 15.39 11.34
CA HIS A 144 22.10 14.81 10.13
C HIS A 144 21.46 13.46 9.79
N VAL A 145 21.36 12.56 10.76
CA VAL A 145 20.75 11.22 10.56
C VAL A 145 19.29 11.36 10.17
N MET A 146 18.53 12.27 10.80
CA MET A 146 17.14 12.52 10.44
C MET A 146 17.01 13.14 9.05
N ALA A 147 17.86 14.10 8.68
CA ALA A 147 17.89 14.67 7.34
C ALA A 147 18.17 13.58 6.28
N GLU A 148 19.11 12.67 6.55
CA GLU A 148 19.40 11.54 5.69
C GLU A 148 18.22 10.56 5.61
N ALA A 149 17.57 10.23 6.73
CA ALA A 149 16.37 9.38 6.75
C ALA A 149 15.27 9.93 5.83
N PHE A 150 14.96 11.23 5.91
CA PHE A 150 13.98 11.87 5.03
C PHE A 150 14.45 11.93 3.57
N ARG A 151 15.75 12.13 3.33
CA ARG A 151 16.33 12.07 2.00
C ARG A 151 16.15 10.69 1.38
N GLN A 152 16.36 9.63 2.15
CA GLN A 152 16.17 8.24 1.71
C GLN A 152 14.68 7.94 1.44
N LEU A 153 13.77 8.44 2.27
CA LEU A 153 12.31 8.29 2.09
C LEU A 153 11.80 8.97 0.82
N ALA A 154 12.46 10.05 0.37
CA ALA A 154 12.02 10.85 -0.78
C ALA A 154 12.78 10.54 -2.09
N SER A 155 13.82 9.69 -2.06
CA SER A 155 14.72 9.49 -3.22
C SER A 155 14.58 8.12 -3.85
N GLY A 156 14.75 8.05 -5.16
CA GLY A 156 14.75 6.80 -5.92
C GLY A 156 13.48 5.97 -5.67
N ARG A 157 13.61 4.65 -5.55
CA ARG A 157 12.46 3.82 -5.20
C ARG A 157 12.06 4.04 -3.74
N ILE A 158 10.84 4.51 -3.54
CA ILE A 158 10.28 4.77 -2.21
C ILE A 158 10.13 3.46 -1.43
N ARG A 159 10.62 3.44 -0.17
CA ARG A 159 10.55 2.31 0.74
C ARG A 159 10.66 2.78 2.19
N PRO A 160 10.32 1.96 3.20
CA PRO A 160 10.48 2.34 4.59
C PRO A 160 11.93 2.55 4.99
N VAL A 161 12.11 3.35 6.04
CA VAL A 161 13.39 3.71 6.66
C VAL A 161 13.26 3.55 8.16
N ALA A 162 14.34 3.25 8.86
CA ALA A 162 14.35 3.16 10.32
C ALA A 162 15.50 3.98 10.94
N VAL A 163 15.22 4.53 12.11
CA VAL A 163 16.21 5.18 12.98
C VAL A 163 16.09 4.59 14.37
N GLU A 164 17.21 4.12 14.92
CA GLU A 164 17.28 3.68 16.30
C GLU A 164 18.17 4.59 17.15
N THR A 165 17.87 4.70 18.43
CA THR A 165 18.66 5.49 19.39
C THR A 165 18.77 4.72 20.71
N PRO A 166 19.98 4.51 21.27
CA PRO A 166 20.13 3.88 22.58
C PRO A 166 19.41 4.66 23.68
N TRP A 167 18.93 3.96 24.70
CA TRP A 167 18.15 4.55 25.78
C TRP A 167 18.85 5.72 26.47
N ASP A 168 20.08 5.52 26.84
CA ASP A 168 20.90 6.54 27.52
C ASP A 168 21.24 7.74 26.62
N VAL A 169 21.20 7.57 25.31
CA VAL A 169 21.48 8.64 24.36
C VAL A 169 20.26 9.55 24.14
N PHE A 170 19.03 9.03 24.23
CA PHE A 170 17.83 9.86 24.05
C PHE A 170 17.78 11.09 24.96
N GLY A 171 18.17 10.94 26.22
CA GLY A 171 18.19 12.00 27.23
C GLY A 171 19.49 12.83 27.27
N GLN A 172 20.55 12.44 26.56
CA GLN A 172 21.81 13.20 26.51
C GLN A 172 21.58 14.56 25.85
N LYS A 173 22.22 15.59 26.44
CA LYS A 173 22.17 16.98 25.97
C LYS A 173 23.47 17.40 25.32
N ALA A 174 23.38 18.12 24.22
CA ALA A 174 24.51 18.79 23.59
C ALA A 174 24.05 20.08 22.88
N GLU A 175 24.98 20.90 22.43
CA GLU A 175 24.70 21.95 21.45
C GLU A 175 24.43 21.31 20.10
N VAL A 176 23.17 21.40 19.62
CA VAL A 176 22.71 20.78 18.39
C VAL A 176 22.45 21.83 17.32
N LEU A 177 22.81 21.53 16.09
CA LEU A 177 22.48 22.37 14.93
C LEU A 177 20.94 22.36 14.69
N PRO A 178 20.37 23.44 14.17
CA PRO A 178 18.98 23.43 13.74
C PRO A 178 18.73 22.30 12.72
N PRO A 179 17.55 21.66 12.73
CA PRO A 179 17.23 20.66 11.73
C PRO A 179 17.23 21.26 10.31
N VAL A 180 17.86 20.56 9.38
CA VAL A 180 17.93 20.97 7.99
C VAL A 180 16.94 20.09 7.19
N ARG A 181 16.05 20.76 6.46
CA ARG A 181 15.16 20.06 5.51
C ARG A 181 15.99 19.55 4.33
N SER A 182 16.14 18.25 4.20
CA SER A 182 16.91 17.66 3.10
C SER A 182 16.12 17.64 1.78
N ALA A 183 16.80 17.96 0.69
CA ALA A 183 16.27 17.74 -0.65
C ALA A 183 16.43 16.26 -1.07
N PRO A 184 15.48 15.71 -1.83
CA PRO A 184 15.66 14.38 -2.41
C PRO A 184 16.84 14.34 -3.38
N ILE A 185 17.46 13.17 -3.52
CA ILE A 185 18.45 12.93 -4.58
C ILE A 185 17.71 13.06 -5.92
N PRO A 186 18.21 13.88 -6.87
CA PRO A 186 17.57 14.00 -8.17
C PRO A 186 17.41 12.63 -8.85
N ALA A 187 16.23 12.40 -9.44
CA ALA A 187 16.02 11.21 -10.24
C ALA A 187 16.93 11.22 -11.48
N PRO A 188 17.34 10.05 -11.99
CA PRO A 188 18.09 9.98 -13.23
C PRO A 188 17.33 10.65 -14.38
N SER A 189 18.03 11.44 -15.19
CA SER A 189 17.49 12.00 -16.43
C SER A 189 17.31 10.88 -17.46
N PRO A 190 16.20 10.86 -18.24
CA PRO A 190 16.01 9.88 -19.29
C PRO A 190 17.15 9.94 -20.32
N ASP A 191 17.82 8.82 -20.58
CA ASP A 191 18.86 8.74 -21.61
C ASP A 191 18.27 8.97 -23.00
N PRO A 192 18.70 10.00 -23.76
CA PRO A 192 18.13 10.31 -25.07
C PRO A 192 18.21 9.14 -26.08
N GLY A 193 19.27 8.34 -26.02
CA GLY A 193 19.44 7.18 -26.88
C GLY A 193 18.42 6.08 -26.57
N SER A 194 18.14 5.83 -25.29
CA SER A 194 17.10 4.89 -24.86
C SER A 194 15.70 5.41 -25.21
N VAL A 195 15.45 6.70 -25.04
CA VAL A 195 14.18 7.31 -25.45
C VAL A 195 13.94 7.18 -26.95
N ALA A 196 14.96 7.45 -27.78
CA ALA A 196 14.85 7.30 -29.24
C ALA A 196 14.60 5.85 -29.66
N ARG A 197 15.31 4.87 -29.07
CA ARG A 197 15.06 3.45 -29.33
C ARG A 197 13.66 3.01 -28.89
N ALA A 198 13.20 3.48 -27.73
CA ALA A 198 11.84 3.19 -27.25
C ALA A 198 10.79 3.78 -28.19
N ALA A 199 10.95 5.03 -28.62
CA ALA A 199 10.04 5.69 -29.55
C ALA A 199 9.97 4.94 -30.90
N ALA A 200 11.11 4.48 -31.44
CA ALA A 200 11.13 3.68 -32.67
C ALA A 200 10.38 2.34 -32.52
N LEU A 201 10.56 1.63 -31.38
CA LEU A 201 9.81 0.40 -31.10
C LEU A 201 8.29 0.66 -30.99
N ILE A 202 7.90 1.74 -30.31
CA ILE A 202 6.51 2.10 -30.11
C ILE A 202 5.85 2.55 -31.42
N ALA A 203 6.56 3.29 -32.27
CA ALA A 203 6.09 3.70 -33.58
C ALA A 203 5.77 2.51 -34.48
N ALA A 204 6.58 1.46 -34.43
CA ALA A 204 6.39 0.23 -35.19
C ALA A 204 5.27 -0.70 -34.65
N ALA A 205 4.86 -0.51 -33.37
CA ALA A 205 3.88 -1.39 -32.75
C ALA A 205 2.45 -1.07 -33.23
N ARG A 206 1.65 -2.13 -33.46
CA ARG A 206 0.25 -2.04 -33.89
C ARG A 206 -0.74 -2.17 -32.73
N ARG A 207 -0.38 -2.94 -31.70
CA ARG A 207 -1.25 -3.24 -30.55
C ARG A 207 -0.48 -3.07 -29.23
N PRO A 208 -0.06 -1.84 -28.89
CA PRO A 208 0.60 -1.57 -27.62
C PRO A 208 -0.37 -1.68 -26.45
N LEU A 209 0.09 -2.22 -25.31
CA LEU A 209 -0.58 -2.23 -24.02
C LEU A 209 0.28 -1.47 -23.01
N ILE A 210 -0.31 -0.52 -22.29
CA ILE A 210 0.34 0.21 -21.21
C ILE A 210 -0.03 -0.42 -19.88
N THR A 211 0.96 -0.70 -19.04
CA THR A 211 0.75 -1.18 -17.66
C THR A 211 1.40 -0.21 -16.68
N VAL A 212 0.60 0.28 -15.73
CA VAL A 212 1.06 1.21 -14.70
C VAL A 212 1.10 0.56 -13.33
N GLY A 213 2.08 0.95 -12.52
CA GLY A 213 2.22 0.51 -11.13
C GLY A 213 2.37 1.68 -10.15
N ALA A 214 2.65 1.38 -8.88
CA ALA A 214 2.78 2.39 -7.82
C ALA A 214 3.80 3.50 -8.13
N GLY A 215 4.83 3.23 -8.95
CA GLY A 215 5.82 4.23 -9.36
C GLY A 215 5.25 5.32 -10.28
N ALA A 216 4.05 5.13 -10.86
CA ALA A 216 3.40 6.09 -11.76
C ALA A 216 2.25 6.87 -11.09
N LEU A 217 2.08 6.80 -9.76
CA LEU A 217 0.97 7.47 -9.04
C LEU A 217 0.87 8.99 -9.26
N HIS A 218 1.95 9.64 -9.62
CA HIS A 218 2.04 11.08 -9.90
C HIS A 218 2.12 11.40 -11.41
N ALA A 219 2.07 10.38 -12.27
CA ALA A 219 2.25 10.52 -13.72
C ALA A 219 0.94 10.32 -14.53
N GLY A 220 -0.23 10.26 -13.88
CA GLY A 220 -1.50 9.86 -14.49
C GLY A 220 -1.87 10.64 -15.76
N GLU A 221 -1.73 11.97 -15.74
CA GLU A 221 -2.02 12.85 -16.90
C GLU A 221 -1.12 12.53 -18.10
N ARG A 222 0.18 12.27 -17.84
CA ARG A 222 1.14 11.91 -18.88
C ARG A 222 0.88 10.53 -19.44
N VAL A 223 0.52 9.57 -18.58
CA VAL A 223 0.10 8.23 -19.00
C VAL A 223 -1.14 8.32 -19.89
N LEU A 224 -2.13 9.12 -19.52
CA LEU A 224 -3.34 9.32 -20.30
C LEU A 224 -3.03 9.98 -21.66
N ARG A 225 -2.15 11.00 -21.69
CA ARG A 225 -1.69 11.62 -22.95
C ARG A 225 -0.99 10.60 -23.85
N LEU A 226 -0.10 9.78 -23.28
CA LEU A 226 0.56 8.69 -24.02
C LEU A 226 -0.46 7.68 -24.57
N ALA A 227 -1.43 7.26 -23.76
CA ALA A 227 -2.50 6.35 -24.17
C ALA A 227 -3.31 6.92 -25.35
N GLY A 228 -3.69 8.20 -25.28
CA GLY A 228 -4.41 8.89 -26.35
C GLY A 228 -3.58 9.00 -27.63
N LEU A 229 -2.29 9.35 -27.53
CA LEU A 229 -1.37 9.44 -28.66
C LEU A 229 -1.22 8.09 -29.38
N LEU A 230 -1.13 7.00 -28.62
CA LEU A 230 -0.93 5.65 -29.13
C LEU A 230 -2.24 4.91 -29.45
N GLN A 231 -3.39 5.43 -29.05
CA GLN A 231 -4.65 4.70 -29.02
C GLN A 231 -4.48 3.33 -28.35
N ALA A 232 -3.83 3.34 -27.19
CA ALA A 232 -3.43 2.16 -26.42
C ALA A 232 -4.19 2.08 -25.10
N PRO A 233 -4.69 0.91 -24.69
CA PRO A 233 -5.34 0.78 -23.41
C PRO A 233 -4.31 0.79 -22.28
N VAL A 234 -4.75 1.23 -21.10
CA VAL A 234 -3.99 1.25 -19.86
C VAL A 234 -4.60 0.27 -18.88
N THR A 235 -3.79 -0.61 -18.33
CA THR A 235 -4.20 -1.50 -17.24
C THR A 235 -3.37 -1.24 -15.99
N ALA A 236 -3.99 -1.49 -14.85
CA ALA A 236 -3.37 -1.35 -13.55
C ALA A 236 -3.75 -2.51 -12.64
N HIS A 237 -2.88 -2.84 -11.69
CA HIS A 237 -3.16 -3.81 -10.65
C HIS A 237 -2.81 -3.22 -9.28
N ARG A 238 -3.56 -3.60 -8.24
CA ARG A 238 -3.29 -3.18 -6.85
C ARG A 238 -3.07 -1.65 -6.74
N SER A 239 -1.92 -1.21 -6.24
CA SER A 239 -1.60 0.21 -6.03
C SER A 239 -1.54 1.07 -7.30
N GLY A 240 -1.60 0.47 -8.48
CA GLY A 240 -1.70 1.20 -9.75
C GLY A 240 -3.12 1.62 -10.11
N LYS A 241 -4.16 1.03 -9.48
CA LYS A 241 -5.56 1.36 -9.76
C LYS A 241 -5.85 2.84 -9.50
N GLY A 242 -6.59 3.45 -10.41
CA GLY A 242 -6.97 4.85 -10.35
C GLY A 242 -5.92 5.85 -10.87
N ILE A 243 -4.71 5.41 -11.30
CA ILE A 243 -3.74 6.29 -12.00
C ILE A 243 -4.36 6.84 -13.28
N VAL A 244 -5.03 5.98 -14.03
CA VAL A 244 -6.02 6.36 -15.03
C VAL A 244 -7.38 5.95 -14.47
N SER A 245 -8.32 6.87 -14.41
CA SER A 245 -9.64 6.62 -13.86
C SER A 245 -10.38 5.55 -14.65
N ASP A 246 -11.03 4.61 -13.94
CA ASP A 246 -11.70 3.46 -14.57
C ASP A 246 -12.93 3.85 -15.42
N ASP A 247 -13.39 5.10 -15.37
CA ASP A 247 -14.45 5.62 -16.26
C ASP A 247 -13.92 6.20 -17.59
N LEU A 248 -12.61 6.38 -17.71
CA LEU A 248 -12.01 6.87 -18.94
C LEU A 248 -11.95 5.77 -20.04
N PRO A 249 -12.02 6.14 -21.32
CA PRO A 249 -12.10 5.16 -22.41
C PRO A 249 -10.89 4.23 -22.50
N TYR A 250 -9.71 4.70 -22.11
CA TYR A 250 -8.46 3.92 -22.19
C TYR A 250 -8.25 2.96 -21.01
N ALA A 251 -8.99 3.09 -19.91
CA ALA A 251 -8.83 2.23 -18.75
C ALA A 251 -9.42 0.84 -19.00
N LEU A 252 -8.62 -0.20 -18.84
CA LEU A 252 -9.07 -1.58 -18.86
C LEU A 252 -8.77 -2.25 -17.52
N ASP A 253 -9.79 -2.89 -16.92
CA ASP A 253 -9.55 -3.82 -15.82
C ASP A 253 -8.68 -5.00 -16.27
N SER A 254 -8.20 -5.80 -15.32
CA SER A 254 -7.26 -6.87 -15.62
C SER A 254 -7.85 -7.99 -16.50
N VAL A 255 -9.16 -8.19 -16.52
CA VAL A 255 -9.82 -9.20 -17.37
C VAL A 255 -9.95 -8.68 -18.81
N ALA A 256 -10.42 -7.45 -19.00
CA ALA A 256 -10.46 -6.80 -20.30
C ALA A 256 -9.07 -6.66 -20.92
N ALA A 257 -8.09 -6.28 -20.10
CA ALA A 257 -6.71 -6.16 -20.54
C ALA A 257 -6.09 -7.53 -20.87
N TYR A 258 -6.47 -8.60 -20.16
CA TYR A 258 -6.04 -9.97 -20.49
C TYR A 258 -6.60 -10.45 -21.85
N GLU A 259 -7.83 -10.08 -22.16
CA GLU A 259 -8.39 -10.36 -23.50
C GLU A 259 -7.62 -9.61 -24.60
N TYR A 260 -7.31 -8.31 -24.37
CA TYR A 260 -6.49 -7.51 -25.30
C TYR A 260 -5.05 -8.03 -25.44
N TRP A 261 -4.48 -8.55 -24.33
CA TRP A 261 -3.11 -9.06 -24.23
C TRP A 261 -2.78 -10.15 -25.22
N LYS A 262 -3.76 -10.98 -25.58
CA LYS A 262 -3.57 -12.13 -26.50
C LYS A 262 -2.92 -11.74 -27.83
N ASP A 263 -3.22 -10.54 -28.31
CA ASP A 263 -2.75 -10.01 -29.59
C ASP A 263 -1.82 -8.81 -29.44
N ALA A 264 -1.37 -8.52 -28.21
CA ALA A 264 -0.45 -7.40 -27.97
C ALA A 264 0.94 -7.70 -28.57
N ASP A 265 1.50 -6.73 -29.26
CA ASP A 265 2.85 -6.80 -29.83
C ASP A 265 3.89 -5.98 -29.07
N LEU A 266 3.41 -5.07 -28.19
CA LEU A 266 4.27 -4.23 -27.36
C LEU A 266 3.66 -4.06 -25.96
N LEU A 267 4.48 -4.24 -24.93
CA LEU A 267 4.18 -3.90 -23.53
C LEU A 267 4.96 -2.66 -23.12
N ILE A 268 4.28 -1.64 -22.63
CA ILE A 268 4.89 -0.45 -22.04
C ILE A 268 4.63 -0.46 -20.54
N GLY A 269 5.65 -0.74 -19.74
CA GLY A 269 5.58 -0.75 -18.28
C GLY A 269 6.06 0.56 -17.68
N ILE A 270 5.21 1.27 -16.93
CA ILE A 270 5.55 2.56 -16.31
C ILE A 270 5.44 2.45 -14.80
N GLY A 271 6.57 2.51 -14.10
CA GLY A 271 6.63 2.37 -12.64
C GLY A 271 6.00 1.08 -12.13
N SER A 272 6.12 -0.02 -12.89
CA SER A 272 5.42 -1.28 -12.66
C SER A 272 6.38 -2.46 -12.64
N ARG A 273 6.12 -3.41 -11.71
CA ARG A 273 6.81 -4.70 -11.66
C ARG A 273 6.30 -5.70 -12.71
N LEU A 274 5.28 -5.37 -13.47
CA LEU A 274 4.65 -6.20 -14.50
C LEU A 274 4.14 -7.54 -13.94
N GLU A 275 3.56 -7.52 -12.75
CA GLU A 275 3.09 -8.73 -12.06
C GLU A 275 2.02 -9.48 -12.87
N LEU A 276 1.07 -8.76 -13.46
CA LEU A 276 0.01 -9.40 -14.26
C LEU A 276 0.62 -10.19 -15.43
N GLN A 277 1.46 -9.56 -16.22
CA GLN A 277 1.98 -10.11 -17.47
C GLN A 277 2.94 -11.30 -17.27
N HIS A 278 3.73 -11.28 -16.19
CA HIS A 278 4.78 -12.27 -15.97
C HIS A 278 4.45 -13.34 -14.92
N PHE A 279 3.45 -13.11 -14.05
CA PHE A 279 3.11 -14.05 -12.97
C PHE A 279 1.66 -14.51 -12.97
N ARG A 280 0.73 -13.66 -13.49
CA ARG A 280 -0.70 -13.91 -13.36
C ARG A 280 -1.37 -14.31 -14.67
N TRP A 281 -0.86 -13.91 -15.82
CA TRP A 281 -1.43 -14.23 -17.11
C TRP A 281 -0.85 -15.50 -17.70
N ARG A 282 -1.71 -16.27 -18.43
CA ARG A 282 -1.38 -17.63 -18.86
C ARG A 282 -0.15 -17.74 -19.74
N TRP A 283 0.08 -16.77 -20.62
CA TRP A 283 1.19 -16.82 -21.58
C TRP A 283 1.64 -15.42 -21.96
N LEU A 284 2.85 -15.36 -22.45
CA LEU A 284 3.37 -14.19 -23.13
C LEU A 284 3.06 -14.30 -24.64
N PRO A 285 2.57 -13.22 -25.30
CA PRO A 285 2.39 -13.20 -26.74
C PRO A 285 3.70 -13.51 -27.48
N LYS A 286 3.60 -14.29 -28.56
CA LYS A 286 4.76 -14.54 -29.42
C LYS A 286 5.22 -13.22 -30.03
N LYS A 287 6.52 -12.92 -30.04
CA LYS A 287 7.12 -11.67 -30.55
C LYS A 287 6.80 -10.40 -29.75
N LEU A 288 6.32 -10.53 -28.51
CA LEU A 288 6.13 -9.37 -27.64
C LEU A 288 7.44 -8.62 -27.44
N ARG A 289 7.40 -7.31 -27.67
CA ARG A 289 8.48 -6.39 -27.29
C ARG A 289 8.10 -5.67 -26.01
N THR A 290 9.09 -5.23 -25.25
CA THR A 290 8.86 -4.58 -23.96
C THR A 290 9.67 -3.30 -23.83
N VAL A 291 9.00 -2.20 -23.50
CA VAL A 291 9.59 -0.93 -23.06
C VAL A 291 9.28 -0.74 -21.58
N ARG A 292 10.25 -0.36 -20.78
CA ARG A 292 10.02 -0.08 -19.36
C ARG A 292 10.56 1.30 -18.99
N ILE A 293 9.79 2.04 -18.18
CA ILE A 293 10.20 3.27 -17.51
C ILE A 293 10.13 2.99 -16.01
N ASP A 294 11.25 3.04 -15.32
CA ASP A 294 11.34 2.83 -13.87
C ASP A 294 12.51 3.63 -13.29
N ILE A 295 12.31 4.17 -12.08
CA ILE A 295 13.36 4.92 -11.37
C ILE A 295 14.46 4.02 -10.82
N ASP A 296 14.16 2.73 -10.64
CA ASP A 296 15.06 1.73 -10.06
C ASP A 296 15.76 0.94 -11.17
N PRO A 297 17.08 1.13 -11.38
CA PRO A 297 17.80 0.40 -12.43
C PRO A 297 17.82 -1.12 -12.21
N THR A 298 17.67 -1.60 -10.98
CA THR A 298 17.62 -3.03 -10.70
C THR A 298 16.41 -3.72 -11.32
N GLU A 299 15.33 -2.99 -11.56
CA GLU A 299 14.16 -3.51 -12.26
C GLU A 299 14.43 -3.83 -13.73
N MET A 300 15.42 -3.17 -14.36
CA MET A 300 15.85 -3.48 -15.72
C MET A 300 16.67 -4.78 -15.78
N VAL A 301 17.28 -5.18 -14.65
CA VAL A 301 18.01 -6.45 -14.53
C VAL A 301 17.03 -7.57 -14.14
N ARG A 302 16.13 -7.31 -13.17
CA ARG A 302 15.17 -8.32 -12.68
C ARG A 302 14.26 -8.84 -13.79
N LEU A 303 13.83 -7.98 -14.67
CA LEU A 303 12.99 -8.29 -15.82
C LEU A 303 13.46 -7.45 -17.01
N LYS A 304 14.44 -7.97 -17.75
CA LYS A 304 15.11 -7.25 -18.83
C LYS A 304 14.14 -6.91 -19.96
N PRO A 305 13.92 -5.59 -20.26
CA PRO A 305 13.12 -5.18 -21.41
C PRO A 305 13.96 -5.16 -22.70
N ASP A 306 13.30 -5.01 -23.84
CA ASP A 306 14.00 -4.66 -25.09
C ASP A 306 14.59 -3.24 -25.01
N VAL A 307 13.87 -2.29 -24.40
CA VAL A 307 14.38 -0.96 -24.08
C VAL A 307 13.96 -0.54 -22.67
N GLY A 308 14.93 -0.22 -21.83
CA GLY A 308 14.75 0.35 -20.50
C GLY A 308 15.08 1.85 -20.48
N ILE A 309 14.22 2.64 -19.86
CA ILE A 309 14.43 4.06 -19.55
C ILE A 309 14.50 4.18 -18.03
N VAL A 310 15.70 4.40 -17.49
CA VAL A 310 15.88 4.62 -16.05
C VAL A 310 15.61 6.11 -15.76
N ALA A 311 14.43 6.40 -15.25
CA ALA A 311 13.98 7.76 -14.97
C ALA A 311 12.77 7.74 -14.02
N ASP A 312 12.45 8.89 -13.44
CA ASP A 312 11.13 9.10 -12.86
C ASP A 312 10.03 8.90 -13.92
N SER A 313 8.91 8.30 -13.53
CA SER A 313 7.84 7.95 -14.47
C SER A 313 7.24 9.16 -15.18
N ALA A 314 7.13 10.31 -14.53
CA ALA A 314 6.60 11.50 -15.17
C ALA A 314 7.58 12.07 -16.19
N THR A 315 8.86 12.21 -15.82
CA THR A 315 9.90 12.73 -16.73
C THR A 315 10.18 11.77 -17.88
N GLY A 316 10.30 10.48 -17.60
CA GLY A 316 10.51 9.45 -18.61
C GLY A 316 9.36 9.36 -19.62
N THR A 317 8.11 9.42 -19.13
CA THR A 317 6.93 9.41 -20.00
C THR A 317 6.84 10.69 -20.84
N SER A 318 7.16 11.87 -20.27
CA SER A 318 7.18 13.12 -21.03
C SER A 318 8.21 13.08 -22.15
N ALA A 319 9.45 12.66 -21.85
CA ALA A 319 10.51 12.55 -22.88
C ALA A 319 10.10 11.58 -24.02
N LEU A 320 9.40 10.50 -23.66
CA LEU A 320 8.89 9.54 -24.66
C LEU A 320 7.78 10.16 -25.53
N ILE A 321 6.84 10.91 -24.94
CA ILE A 321 5.79 11.62 -25.67
C ILE A 321 6.40 12.60 -26.64
N ASP A 322 7.36 13.43 -26.20
CA ASP A 322 8.03 14.44 -27.04
C ASP A 322 8.76 13.82 -28.23
N ALA A 323 9.33 12.62 -28.04
CA ALA A 323 9.97 11.87 -29.15
C ALA A 323 8.95 11.29 -30.13
N LEU A 324 7.83 10.79 -29.62
CA LEU A 324 6.77 10.18 -30.44
C LEU A 324 6.00 11.21 -31.26
N GLU A 325 5.65 12.35 -30.70
CA GLU A 325 4.92 13.42 -31.39
C GLU A 325 5.65 13.94 -32.65
N ARG A 326 6.96 13.76 -32.72
CA ARG A 326 7.77 14.09 -33.88
C ARG A 326 7.89 12.98 -34.93
N SER A 327 7.45 11.75 -34.58
CA SER A 327 7.77 10.58 -35.39
C SER A 327 6.56 9.70 -35.75
N ILE A 328 5.39 9.91 -35.13
CA ILE A 328 4.21 9.08 -35.43
C ILE A 328 3.07 9.92 -35.98
N GLU A 329 2.34 9.35 -36.92
CA GLU A 329 1.06 9.89 -37.36
C GLU A 329 -0.05 9.63 -36.36
N ARG A 330 -1.11 10.42 -36.46
CA ARG A 330 -2.31 10.23 -35.63
C ARG A 330 -2.94 8.86 -35.92
N ARG A 331 -3.13 8.06 -34.87
CA ARG A 331 -3.78 6.75 -34.97
C ARG A 331 -5.31 6.87 -34.92
N ASP A 332 -5.99 5.97 -35.59
CA ASP A 332 -7.46 5.87 -35.51
C ASP A 332 -7.91 5.51 -34.09
N SER A 333 -9.07 6.05 -33.69
CA SER A 333 -9.63 5.78 -32.37
C SER A 333 -9.97 4.31 -32.18
N LYS A 334 -9.59 3.76 -31.03
CA LYS A 334 -9.93 2.40 -30.58
C LYS A 334 -10.88 2.39 -29.39
N GLU A 335 -11.50 3.51 -29.07
CA GLU A 335 -12.38 3.61 -27.90
C GLU A 335 -13.55 2.62 -27.94
N GLU A 336 -14.13 2.36 -29.14
CA GLU A 336 -15.20 1.39 -29.29
C GLU A 336 -14.72 -0.04 -29.04
N GLU A 337 -13.52 -0.40 -29.52
CA GLU A 337 -12.88 -1.69 -29.21
C GLU A 337 -12.71 -1.85 -27.70
N PHE A 338 -12.20 -0.82 -27.02
CA PHE A 338 -11.99 -0.86 -25.55
C PHE A 338 -13.31 -0.92 -24.80
N ALA A 339 -14.33 -0.20 -25.24
CA ALA A 339 -15.69 -0.29 -24.68
C ALA A 339 -16.27 -1.72 -24.83
N GLY A 340 -16.04 -2.36 -25.96
CA GLY A 340 -16.42 -3.75 -26.20
C GLY A 340 -15.71 -4.72 -25.25
N LEU A 341 -14.40 -4.57 -25.06
CA LEU A 341 -13.61 -5.36 -24.11
C LEU A 341 -14.13 -5.21 -22.67
N ARG A 342 -14.38 -3.98 -22.23
CA ARG A 342 -14.92 -3.70 -20.88
C ARG A 342 -16.28 -4.34 -20.66
N ARG A 343 -17.20 -4.26 -21.65
CA ARG A 343 -18.52 -4.91 -21.54
C ARG A 343 -18.41 -6.42 -21.39
N ARG A 344 -17.57 -7.10 -22.18
CA ARG A 344 -17.36 -8.55 -22.09
C ARG A 344 -16.72 -8.95 -20.76
N ALA A 345 -15.69 -8.22 -20.34
CA ALA A 345 -15.04 -8.46 -19.04
C ALA A 345 -16.03 -8.28 -17.89
N ARG A 346 -16.85 -7.23 -17.89
CA ARG A 346 -17.85 -7.00 -16.85
C ARG A 346 -18.85 -8.16 -16.75
N ILE A 347 -19.30 -8.73 -17.88
CA ILE A 347 -20.18 -9.91 -17.88
C ILE A 347 -19.48 -11.11 -17.21
N GLN A 348 -18.20 -11.33 -17.47
CA GLN A 348 -17.44 -12.43 -16.85
C GLN A 348 -17.24 -12.20 -15.36
N ILE A 349 -16.82 -11.00 -14.96
CA ILE A 349 -16.57 -10.64 -13.55
C ILE A 349 -17.87 -10.73 -12.73
N GLN A 350 -19.00 -10.31 -13.29
CA GLN A 350 -20.31 -10.38 -12.63
C GLN A 350 -20.78 -11.79 -12.31
N ARG A 351 -20.20 -12.82 -12.90
CA ARG A 351 -20.48 -14.22 -12.53
C ARG A 351 -19.88 -14.64 -11.19
N ILE A 352 -18.99 -13.85 -10.63
CA ILE A 352 -18.37 -14.10 -9.30
C ILE A 352 -19.35 -13.62 -8.23
N GLN A 353 -20.33 -14.45 -7.91
CA GLN A 353 -21.36 -14.15 -6.92
C GLN A 353 -21.14 -14.99 -5.64
N PRO A 354 -21.50 -14.47 -4.47
CA PRO A 354 -22.14 -13.17 -4.20
C PRO A 354 -21.16 -11.97 -4.14
N GLN A 355 -19.86 -12.18 -4.35
CA GLN A 355 -18.81 -11.20 -4.10
C GLN A 355 -19.01 -9.90 -4.91
N MET A 356 -19.40 -10.03 -6.19
CA MET A 356 -19.67 -8.86 -7.03
C MET A 356 -20.89 -8.06 -6.59
N GLY A 357 -21.91 -8.73 -6.07
CA GLY A 357 -23.07 -8.03 -5.48
C GLY A 357 -22.65 -7.12 -4.31
N TYR A 358 -21.77 -7.60 -3.43
CA TYR A 358 -21.22 -6.79 -2.35
C TYR A 358 -20.32 -5.64 -2.85
N ILE A 359 -19.49 -5.89 -3.86
CA ILE A 359 -18.63 -4.87 -4.46
C ILE A 359 -19.47 -3.75 -5.10
N ASP A 360 -20.54 -4.09 -5.79
CA ASP A 360 -21.45 -3.13 -6.41
C ASP A 360 -22.17 -2.29 -5.35
N ALA A 361 -22.67 -2.91 -4.27
CA ALA A 361 -23.26 -2.21 -3.13
C ALA A 361 -22.29 -1.23 -2.46
N ILE A 362 -21.02 -1.65 -2.27
CA ILE A 362 -19.98 -0.77 -1.73
C ILE A 362 -19.69 0.38 -2.69
N ARG A 363 -19.57 0.12 -4.00
CA ARG A 363 -19.25 1.17 -4.98
C ARG A 363 -20.36 2.21 -5.10
N GLU A 364 -21.60 1.79 -4.97
CA GLU A 364 -22.77 2.69 -5.03
C GLU A 364 -22.78 3.69 -3.88
N VAL A 365 -22.42 3.26 -2.66
CA VAL A 365 -22.48 4.09 -1.45
C VAL A 365 -21.17 4.86 -1.21
N LEU A 366 -20.01 4.28 -1.49
CA LEU A 366 -18.73 4.94 -1.27
C LEU A 366 -18.57 6.12 -2.25
N PRO A 367 -18.36 7.37 -1.78
CA PRO A 367 -18.11 8.49 -2.67
C PRO A 367 -16.96 8.25 -3.65
N ARG A 368 -16.97 8.91 -4.80
CA ARG A 368 -15.92 8.75 -5.82
C ARG A 368 -14.52 9.08 -5.30
N ASP A 369 -14.41 10.01 -4.36
CA ASP A 369 -13.18 10.45 -3.70
C ASP A 369 -12.94 9.74 -2.35
N GLY A 370 -13.76 8.74 -2.02
CA GLY A 370 -13.58 7.89 -0.85
C GLY A 370 -12.44 6.88 -1.02
N PHE A 371 -12.03 6.27 0.07
CA PHE A 371 -10.93 5.30 0.10
C PHE A 371 -11.45 3.90 0.35
N TYR A 372 -11.02 2.97 -0.49
CA TYR A 372 -11.25 1.54 -0.34
C TYR A 372 -9.95 0.87 0.11
N VAL A 373 -9.96 0.29 1.30
CA VAL A 373 -8.83 -0.48 1.84
C VAL A 373 -9.16 -1.96 1.72
N GLU A 374 -8.43 -2.63 0.84
CA GLU A 374 -8.61 -4.05 0.54
C GLU A 374 -7.81 -4.90 1.50
N GLU A 375 -8.41 -5.95 2.07
CA GLU A 375 -7.68 -7.02 2.74
C GLU A 375 -7.89 -8.36 2.04
N ILE A 376 -7.04 -9.34 2.37
CA ILE A 376 -7.06 -10.68 1.83
C ILE A 376 -8.34 -11.41 2.27
N SER A 377 -9.35 -11.32 1.44
CA SER A 377 -10.65 -11.96 1.59
C SER A 377 -11.24 -12.26 0.21
N GLN A 378 -12.32 -13.02 0.14
CA GLN A 378 -12.98 -13.32 -1.14
C GLN A 378 -13.44 -12.05 -1.86
N VAL A 379 -14.06 -11.11 -1.13
CA VAL A 379 -14.49 -9.83 -1.68
C VAL A 379 -13.28 -8.94 -1.98
N GLY A 380 -12.25 -8.95 -1.13
CA GLY A 380 -11.00 -8.24 -1.39
C GLY A 380 -10.36 -8.67 -2.70
N PHE A 381 -10.16 -9.97 -2.93
CA PHE A 381 -9.61 -10.46 -4.19
C PHE A 381 -10.48 -10.11 -5.40
N THR A 382 -11.80 -10.24 -5.28
CA THR A 382 -12.73 -9.92 -6.37
C THR A 382 -12.71 -8.42 -6.67
N SER A 383 -12.49 -7.56 -5.66
CA SER A 383 -12.40 -6.11 -5.83
C SER A 383 -11.22 -5.67 -6.72
N ARG A 384 -10.14 -6.46 -6.77
CA ARG A 384 -9.00 -6.20 -7.68
C ARG A 384 -9.43 -6.20 -9.14
N PHE A 385 -10.46 -6.98 -9.47
CA PHE A 385 -11.01 -7.14 -10.81
C PHE A 385 -12.22 -6.24 -11.05
N GLY A 386 -13.14 -6.19 -10.07
CA GLY A 386 -14.48 -5.63 -10.27
C GLY A 386 -14.76 -4.29 -9.61
N PHE A 387 -13.88 -3.75 -8.72
CA PHE A 387 -14.12 -2.47 -8.05
C PHE A 387 -13.55 -1.30 -8.85
N PRO A 388 -14.40 -0.38 -9.40
CA PRO A 388 -13.94 0.80 -10.12
C PRO A 388 -13.26 1.82 -9.19
N VAL A 389 -12.11 2.37 -9.64
CA VAL A 389 -11.33 3.37 -8.91
C VAL A 389 -11.15 4.61 -9.79
N TYR A 390 -11.51 5.79 -9.26
CA TYR A 390 -11.63 7.02 -10.04
C TYR A 390 -10.49 8.02 -9.83
N GLY A 391 -9.51 7.67 -9.02
CA GLY A 391 -8.35 8.52 -8.77
C GLY A 391 -7.21 7.78 -8.09
N PRO A 392 -5.98 8.28 -8.20
CA PRO A 392 -4.82 7.65 -7.59
C PRO A 392 -4.95 7.62 -6.06
N ARG A 393 -4.33 6.62 -5.43
CA ARG A 393 -4.30 6.41 -3.96
C ARG A 393 -5.65 6.07 -3.30
N ARG A 394 -6.75 5.97 -4.07
CA ARG A 394 -8.09 5.67 -3.53
C ARG A 394 -8.32 4.17 -3.28
N TYR A 395 -7.44 3.32 -3.78
CA TYR A 395 -7.43 1.88 -3.56
C TYR A 395 -6.15 1.50 -2.83
N VAL A 396 -6.26 1.16 -1.55
CA VAL A 396 -5.13 0.84 -0.67
C VAL A 396 -5.05 -0.66 -0.48
N THR A 397 -3.88 -1.24 -0.75
CA THR A 397 -3.64 -2.68 -0.78
C THR A 397 -2.28 -3.01 -0.17
N CYS A 398 -2.12 -4.20 0.41
CA CYS A 398 -0.86 -4.70 0.97
C CYS A 398 0.23 -5.01 -0.08
N GLY A 399 -0.01 -4.70 -1.35
CA GLY A 399 0.94 -5.01 -2.41
C GLY A 399 1.08 -6.52 -2.61
N TYR A 400 2.26 -6.98 -2.99
CA TYR A 400 2.51 -8.41 -3.24
C TYR A 400 2.77 -9.22 -1.95
N GLN A 401 2.74 -8.60 -0.78
CA GLN A 401 2.90 -9.33 0.49
C GLN A 401 1.67 -10.15 0.83
N ASP A 402 0.49 -9.71 0.40
CA ASP A 402 -0.78 -10.44 0.56
C ASP A 402 -0.93 -11.05 1.97
N ASN A 403 -0.74 -10.23 3.03
CA ASN A 403 -0.80 -10.65 4.42
C ASN A 403 -2.13 -10.30 5.10
N LEU A 404 -2.52 -11.11 6.06
CA LEU A 404 -3.68 -10.89 6.94
C LEU A 404 -3.38 -9.81 8.00
N GLY A 405 -4.44 -9.20 8.57
CA GLY A 405 -4.33 -8.18 9.59
C GLY A 405 -3.94 -6.80 9.09
N PHE A 406 -3.93 -6.64 7.79
CA PHE A 406 -3.58 -5.40 7.11
C PHE A 406 -4.74 -4.38 7.09
N GLY A 407 -5.96 -4.81 6.72
CA GLY A 407 -7.03 -3.94 6.24
C GLY A 407 -7.52 -2.93 7.28
N PHE A 408 -8.02 -3.41 8.42
CA PHE A 408 -8.60 -2.55 9.46
C PHE A 408 -7.59 -1.52 9.99
N ASN A 409 -6.41 -1.98 10.40
CA ASN A 409 -5.37 -1.12 10.96
C ASN A 409 -4.90 -0.06 9.95
N THR A 410 -4.74 -0.44 8.69
CA THR A 410 -4.41 0.49 7.61
C THR A 410 -5.51 1.52 7.39
N ALA A 411 -6.78 1.11 7.43
CA ALA A 411 -7.91 2.02 7.23
C ALA A 411 -8.00 3.09 8.33
N LEU A 412 -7.63 2.76 9.57
CA LEU A 412 -7.52 3.76 10.64
C LEU A 412 -6.50 4.85 10.27
N GLY A 413 -5.32 4.46 9.77
CA GLY A 413 -4.30 5.41 9.31
C GLY A 413 -4.75 6.24 8.11
N VAL A 414 -5.46 5.62 7.16
CA VAL A 414 -6.08 6.33 6.02
C VAL A 414 -7.08 7.37 6.50
N GLN A 415 -7.94 7.02 7.47
CA GLN A 415 -8.96 7.93 8.00
C GLN A 415 -8.33 9.09 8.77
N VAL A 416 -7.28 8.84 9.56
CA VAL A 416 -6.53 9.89 10.26
C VAL A 416 -5.91 10.88 9.29
N ALA A 417 -5.35 10.38 8.19
CA ALA A 417 -4.70 11.18 7.16
C ALA A 417 -5.68 11.97 6.27
N ASN A 418 -6.95 11.55 6.22
CA ASN A 418 -7.97 12.13 5.34
C ASN A 418 -9.25 12.45 6.12
N PRO A 419 -9.21 13.41 7.04
CA PRO A 419 -10.38 13.79 7.81
C PRO A 419 -11.52 14.27 6.88
N GLY A 420 -12.75 13.86 7.18
CA GLY A 420 -13.93 14.22 6.38
C GLY A 420 -14.10 13.44 5.07
N LYS A 421 -13.21 12.49 4.73
CA LYS A 421 -13.41 11.56 3.63
C LYS A 421 -13.98 10.23 4.13
N ALA A 422 -14.82 9.61 3.31
CA ALA A 422 -15.29 8.26 3.58
C ALA A 422 -14.17 7.23 3.38
N VAL A 423 -13.94 6.39 4.39
CA VAL A 423 -12.96 5.30 4.35
C VAL A 423 -13.65 4.00 4.70
N ILE A 424 -13.47 3.00 3.87
CA ILE A 424 -13.96 1.64 4.11
C ILE A 424 -12.81 0.64 4.14
N ALA A 425 -12.80 -0.21 5.16
CA ALA A 425 -12.00 -1.43 5.19
C ALA A 425 -12.87 -2.62 4.80
N VAL A 426 -12.39 -3.47 3.88
CA VAL A 426 -13.06 -4.72 3.49
C VAL A 426 -12.15 -5.86 3.89
N THR A 427 -12.58 -6.66 4.86
CA THR A 427 -11.78 -7.72 5.47
C THR A 427 -12.56 -9.02 5.62
N GLY A 428 -11.89 -10.13 5.83
CA GLY A 428 -12.45 -11.37 6.31
C GLY A 428 -12.43 -11.44 7.85
N ASP A 429 -13.21 -12.35 8.42
CA ASP A 429 -13.27 -12.60 9.85
C ASP A 429 -11.89 -12.95 10.46
N GLY A 430 -11.17 -13.86 9.83
CA GLY A 430 -9.82 -14.22 10.27
C GLY A 430 -8.84 -13.05 10.19
N GLY A 431 -8.88 -12.23 9.12
CA GLY A 431 -8.01 -11.07 8.97
C GLY A 431 -8.32 -9.96 9.96
N PHE A 432 -9.61 -9.67 10.20
CA PHE A 432 -10.04 -8.65 11.14
C PHE A 432 -9.51 -8.91 12.56
N LEU A 433 -9.56 -10.16 13.02
CA LEU A 433 -9.13 -10.53 14.38
C LEU A 433 -7.61 -10.39 14.62
N PHE A 434 -6.77 -10.24 13.58
CA PHE A 434 -5.34 -9.93 13.74
C PHE A 434 -5.08 -8.54 14.34
N GLY A 435 -6.04 -7.61 14.22
CA GLY A 435 -5.84 -6.23 14.67
C GLY A 435 -7.09 -5.58 15.24
N SER A 436 -8.13 -6.35 15.54
CA SER A 436 -9.43 -5.86 16.02
C SER A 436 -9.37 -5.14 17.36
N GLN A 437 -8.34 -5.39 18.19
CA GLN A 437 -8.11 -4.63 19.44
C GLN A 437 -7.91 -3.12 19.17
N GLU A 438 -7.56 -2.72 17.95
CA GLU A 438 -7.46 -1.30 17.57
C GLU A 438 -8.82 -0.62 17.46
N LEU A 439 -9.95 -1.33 17.67
CA LEU A 439 -11.25 -0.71 17.95
C LEU A 439 -11.16 0.21 19.15
N ALA A 440 -10.38 -0.17 20.19
CA ALA A 440 -10.12 0.70 21.32
C ALA A 440 -9.43 2.01 20.90
N THR A 441 -8.44 1.94 20.03
CA THR A 441 -7.76 3.11 19.44
C THR A 441 -8.75 3.94 18.61
N ALA A 442 -9.54 3.30 17.76
CA ALA A 442 -10.50 3.98 16.90
C ALA A 442 -11.54 4.77 17.70
N VAL A 443 -12.09 4.18 18.76
CA VAL A 443 -13.05 4.84 19.67
C VAL A 443 -12.37 5.96 20.46
N GLN A 444 -11.23 5.68 21.11
CA GLN A 444 -10.48 6.66 21.90
C GLN A 444 -10.10 7.89 21.08
N GLN A 445 -9.69 7.70 19.84
CA GLN A 445 -9.21 8.75 18.94
C GLN A 445 -10.32 9.33 18.04
N ARG A 446 -11.57 8.83 18.16
CA ARG A 446 -12.73 9.23 17.35
C ARG A 446 -12.46 9.12 15.85
N ILE A 447 -12.01 7.96 15.41
CA ILE A 447 -11.69 7.68 14.00
C ILE A 447 -12.91 6.99 13.35
N PRO A 448 -13.76 7.70 12.58
CA PRO A 448 -15.04 7.18 12.09
C PRO A 448 -14.87 6.31 10.83
N VAL A 449 -14.08 5.25 10.91
CA VAL A 449 -13.89 4.30 9.83
C VAL A 449 -15.06 3.30 9.76
N VAL A 450 -15.44 2.91 8.55
CA VAL A 450 -16.38 1.80 8.32
C VAL A 450 -15.61 0.55 7.95
N THR A 451 -15.83 -0.54 8.70
CA THR A 451 -15.20 -1.83 8.44
C THR A 451 -16.26 -2.88 8.13
N VAL A 452 -16.15 -3.54 6.98
CA VAL A 452 -17.01 -4.66 6.59
C VAL A 452 -16.23 -5.96 6.81
N VAL A 453 -16.77 -6.80 7.69
CA VAL A 453 -16.20 -8.11 8.04
C VAL A 453 -17.03 -9.21 7.39
N PHE A 454 -16.50 -9.84 6.36
CA PHE A 454 -17.11 -11.00 5.72
C PHE A 454 -16.80 -12.26 6.54
N ASN A 455 -17.82 -12.76 7.24
CA ASN A 455 -17.69 -13.84 8.21
C ASN A 455 -18.18 -15.17 7.62
N ASN A 456 -17.25 -16.01 7.15
CA ASN A 456 -17.52 -17.40 6.73
C ASN A 456 -16.98 -18.45 7.73
N ARG A 457 -16.53 -18.01 8.90
CA ARG A 457 -15.93 -18.84 9.95
C ARG A 457 -14.78 -19.71 9.45
N SER A 458 -13.97 -19.15 8.55
CA SER A 458 -12.82 -19.90 8.02
C SER A 458 -11.77 -18.99 7.34
N TYR A 459 -10.54 -19.49 7.27
CA TYR A 459 -9.58 -19.00 6.28
C TYR A 459 -9.97 -19.54 4.90
N GLY A 460 -11.04 -18.99 4.31
CA GLY A 460 -11.77 -19.57 3.18
C GLY A 460 -10.92 -19.91 1.98
N ASN A 461 -9.98 -19.05 1.55
CA ASN A 461 -9.06 -19.35 0.45
C ASN A 461 -8.14 -20.54 0.76
N VAL A 462 -7.58 -20.56 1.97
CA VAL A 462 -6.70 -21.66 2.41
C VAL A 462 -7.49 -22.97 2.44
N ARG A 463 -8.71 -22.93 3.00
CA ARG A 463 -9.59 -24.09 3.07
C ARG A 463 -9.95 -24.65 1.69
N ARG A 464 -10.32 -23.75 0.74
CA ARG A 464 -10.58 -24.15 -0.64
C ARG A 464 -9.36 -24.79 -1.28
N ASP A 465 -8.20 -24.15 -1.22
CA ASP A 465 -6.97 -24.65 -1.83
C ASP A 465 -6.53 -25.99 -1.21
N GLN A 466 -6.71 -26.19 0.10
CA GLN A 466 -6.47 -27.47 0.76
C GLN A 466 -7.42 -28.54 0.24
N ARG A 467 -8.72 -28.25 0.16
CA ARG A 467 -9.72 -29.21 -0.34
C ARG A 467 -9.45 -29.63 -1.78
N GLU A 468 -9.16 -28.67 -2.65
CA GLU A 468 -8.95 -28.91 -4.08
C GLU A 468 -7.66 -29.68 -4.37
N ARG A 469 -6.57 -29.35 -3.64
CA ARG A 469 -5.24 -29.94 -3.91
C ARG A 469 -4.92 -31.19 -3.12
N TYR A 470 -5.58 -31.41 -1.98
CA TYR A 470 -5.22 -32.47 -1.04
C TYR A 470 -6.39 -33.42 -0.73
N GLN A 471 -7.19 -33.77 -1.74
CA GLN A 471 -8.25 -34.78 -1.65
C GLN A 471 -9.27 -34.50 -0.53
N GLY A 472 -9.64 -33.24 -0.35
CA GLY A 472 -10.61 -32.81 0.67
C GLY A 472 -10.05 -32.65 2.08
N ARG A 473 -8.76 -32.94 2.34
CA ARG A 473 -8.16 -32.74 3.67
C ARG A 473 -7.92 -31.27 3.96
N THR A 474 -8.39 -30.81 5.12
CA THR A 474 -8.18 -29.44 5.63
C THR A 474 -7.49 -29.49 6.99
N LEU A 475 -6.71 -28.46 7.30
CA LEU A 475 -6.03 -28.30 8.59
C LEU A 475 -6.00 -26.83 9.00
N GLY A 476 -6.53 -26.52 10.19
CA GLY A 476 -6.44 -25.20 10.80
C GLY A 476 -7.18 -24.09 10.04
N ALA A 477 -8.10 -24.44 9.15
CA ALA A 477 -8.80 -23.47 8.31
C ALA A 477 -10.21 -23.11 8.81
N ASP A 478 -10.80 -23.91 9.68
CA ASP A 478 -12.10 -23.62 10.31
C ASP A 478 -11.90 -22.76 11.56
N LEU A 479 -12.73 -21.74 11.75
CA LEU A 479 -12.62 -20.77 12.83
C LEU A 479 -13.89 -20.75 13.69
N LEU A 480 -13.70 -20.62 15.01
CA LEU A 480 -14.76 -20.27 15.94
C LEU A 480 -14.61 -18.80 16.32
N ASN A 481 -15.47 -17.97 15.77
CA ASN A 481 -15.42 -16.54 15.97
C ASN A 481 -16.25 -16.08 17.18
N PRO A 482 -15.92 -14.93 17.80
CA PRO A 482 -16.82 -14.26 18.73
C PRO A 482 -18.10 -13.78 18.02
N ASP A 483 -19.11 -13.43 18.80
CA ASP A 483 -20.22 -12.60 18.34
C ASP A 483 -19.66 -11.19 17.99
N PHE A 484 -19.50 -10.90 16.70
CA PHE A 484 -18.91 -9.61 16.27
C PHE A 484 -19.73 -8.41 16.65
N GLY A 485 -21.06 -8.55 16.80
CA GLY A 485 -21.93 -7.50 17.29
C GLY A 485 -21.56 -7.10 18.72
N LYS A 486 -21.64 -8.04 19.66
CA LYS A 486 -21.27 -7.82 21.06
C LYS A 486 -19.80 -7.44 21.24
N TYR A 487 -18.92 -8.04 20.46
CA TYR A 487 -17.50 -7.71 20.47
C TYR A 487 -17.27 -6.22 20.13
N THR A 488 -17.89 -5.74 19.05
CA THR A 488 -17.79 -4.36 18.60
C THR A 488 -18.40 -3.38 19.62
N GLU A 489 -19.59 -3.68 20.14
CA GLU A 489 -20.28 -2.87 21.13
C GLU A 489 -19.50 -2.76 22.44
N SER A 490 -18.76 -3.80 22.84
CA SER A 490 -17.92 -3.78 24.05
C SER A 490 -16.83 -2.72 24.03
N PHE A 491 -16.40 -2.26 22.84
CA PHE A 491 -15.46 -1.14 22.66
C PHE A 491 -16.15 0.22 22.58
N GLY A 492 -17.49 0.29 22.48
CA GLY A 492 -18.25 1.52 22.25
C GLY A 492 -18.32 1.92 20.76
N ALA A 493 -18.05 1.02 19.84
CA ALA A 493 -18.21 1.20 18.42
C ALA A 493 -19.61 0.79 17.94
N LEU A 494 -20.06 1.31 16.79
CA LEU A 494 -21.33 0.94 16.18
C LEU A 494 -21.23 -0.44 15.53
N ALA A 495 -22.05 -1.38 15.98
CA ALA A 495 -22.17 -2.70 15.38
C ALA A 495 -23.40 -2.76 14.48
N LEU A 496 -23.23 -3.28 13.28
CA LEU A 496 -24.28 -3.55 12.31
C LEU A 496 -24.12 -4.96 11.75
N ARG A 497 -25.22 -5.54 11.28
CA ARG A 497 -25.25 -6.84 10.59
C ARG A 497 -26.00 -6.69 9.27
N ALA A 498 -25.48 -7.27 8.20
CA ALA A 498 -26.05 -7.20 6.87
C ALA A 498 -26.08 -8.57 6.20
N GLU A 499 -27.27 -9.03 5.84
CA GLU A 499 -27.45 -10.30 5.13
C GLU A 499 -27.73 -10.01 3.64
N GLY A 500 -26.68 -10.17 2.83
CA GLY A 500 -26.74 -9.90 1.40
C GLY A 500 -26.38 -8.46 0.99
N PRO A 501 -26.24 -8.22 -0.33
CA PRO A 501 -25.76 -6.94 -0.85
C PRO A 501 -26.67 -5.75 -0.56
N GLU A 502 -27.99 -5.93 -0.61
CA GLU A 502 -28.95 -4.85 -0.37
C GLU A 502 -28.93 -4.39 1.10
N ALA A 503 -28.90 -5.35 2.04
CA ALA A 503 -28.75 -5.02 3.48
C ALA A 503 -27.39 -4.35 3.74
N LEU A 504 -26.33 -4.77 3.05
CA LEU A 504 -25.02 -4.12 3.16
C LEU A 504 -25.08 -2.66 2.69
N ARG A 505 -25.78 -2.36 1.59
CA ARG A 505 -25.96 -1.00 1.10
C ARG A 505 -26.57 -0.09 2.16
N VAL A 506 -27.64 -0.54 2.81
CA VAL A 506 -28.31 0.21 3.89
C VAL A 506 -27.40 0.36 5.12
N ALA A 507 -26.68 -0.71 5.51
CA ALA A 507 -25.76 -0.66 6.63
C ALA A 507 -24.58 0.31 6.37
N LEU A 508 -24.05 0.36 5.13
CA LEU A 508 -23.00 1.29 4.74
C LEU A 508 -23.46 2.76 4.84
N GLN A 509 -24.68 3.09 4.39
CA GLN A 509 -25.25 4.44 4.52
C GLN A 509 -25.31 4.86 5.99
N ARG A 510 -25.75 3.97 6.88
CA ARG A 510 -25.76 4.22 8.34
C ARG A 510 -24.35 4.36 8.91
N GLY A 511 -23.42 3.49 8.48
CA GLY A 511 -22.03 3.51 8.94
C GLY A 511 -21.31 4.81 8.56
N PHE A 512 -21.48 5.28 7.31
CA PHE A 512 -20.85 6.54 6.87
C PHE A 512 -21.50 7.79 7.47
N ALA A 513 -22.75 7.69 7.95
CA ALA A 513 -23.40 8.77 8.69
C ALA A 513 -22.99 8.80 10.18
N ALA A 514 -22.39 7.74 10.70
CA ALA A 514 -21.95 7.66 12.08
C ALA A 514 -20.69 8.49 12.34
N THR A 515 -20.55 9.03 13.54
CA THR A 515 -19.37 9.76 14.01
C THR A 515 -18.41 8.87 14.81
N THR A 516 -18.78 7.60 15.01
CA THR A 516 -18.00 6.58 15.70
C THR A 516 -17.54 5.51 14.71
N PRO A 517 -16.45 4.76 15.01
CA PRO A 517 -16.07 3.63 14.18
C PRO A 517 -17.24 2.63 14.08
N THR A 518 -17.43 2.08 12.89
CA THR A 518 -18.52 1.16 12.59
C THR A 518 -17.97 -0.17 12.08
N VAL A 519 -18.44 -1.28 12.63
CA VAL A 519 -18.19 -2.62 12.10
C VAL A 519 -19.50 -3.22 11.58
N ILE A 520 -19.48 -3.65 10.33
CA ILE A 520 -20.61 -4.31 9.66
C ILE A 520 -20.24 -5.77 9.45
N GLU A 521 -20.84 -6.67 10.19
CA GLU A 521 -20.70 -8.11 9.94
C GLU A 521 -21.58 -8.52 8.75
N VAL A 522 -20.98 -9.21 7.79
CA VAL A 522 -21.68 -9.85 6.66
C VAL A 522 -21.46 -11.36 6.76
N PRO A 523 -22.46 -12.12 7.23
CA PRO A 523 -22.39 -13.58 7.21
C PRO A 523 -22.32 -14.11 5.77
N VAL A 524 -21.42 -15.02 5.53
CA VAL A 524 -21.24 -15.70 4.24
C VAL A 524 -21.26 -17.19 4.46
N GLU A 525 -21.97 -17.93 3.61
CA GLU A 525 -22.01 -19.38 3.68
C GLU A 525 -20.62 -20.00 3.46
N PRO A 526 -20.16 -20.88 4.35
CA PRO A 526 -18.93 -21.62 4.16
C PRO A 526 -18.98 -22.47 2.87
N GLY A 527 -17.95 -22.37 2.04
CA GLY A 527 -17.89 -23.11 0.77
C GLY A 527 -18.37 -22.32 -0.45
N ALA A 528 -18.88 -21.09 -0.26
CA ALA A 528 -19.22 -20.18 -1.35
C ALA A 528 -17.98 -19.41 -1.88
N GLU A 529 -16.78 -19.88 -1.59
CA GLU A 529 -15.54 -19.27 -2.02
C GLU A 529 -15.36 -19.43 -3.54
N ALA A 530 -15.46 -18.31 -4.26
CA ALA A 530 -15.15 -18.24 -5.68
C ALA A 530 -13.79 -17.59 -5.89
N SER A 531 -12.97 -18.18 -6.75
CA SER A 531 -11.68 -17.58 -7.10
C SER A 531 -11.80 -16.72 -8.35
N PRO A 532 -11.61 -15.40 -8.27
CA PRO A 532 -11.58 -14.55 -9.46
C PRO A 532 -10.36 -14.84 -10.35
N TRP A 533 -9.35 -15.49 -9.83
CA TRP A 533 -8.12 -15.80 -10.55
C TRP A 533 -8.33 -16.71 -11.75
N ALA A 534 -9.36 -17.57 -11.74
CA ALA A 534 -9.71 -18.42 -12.88
C ALA A 534 -9.92 -17.64 -14.18
N LEU A 535 -10.23 -16.33 -14.11
CA LEU A 535 -10.40 -15.47 -15.29
C LEU A 535 -9.07 -15.16 -15.99
N THR A 536 -7.94 -15.21 -15.30
CA THR A 536 -6.64 -14.75 -15.82
C THR A 536 -5.44 -15.64 -15.47
N LEU A 537 -5.56 -16.55 -14.48
CA LEU A 537 -4.44 -17.45 -14.12
C LEU A 537 -4.29 -18.62 -15.11
N PRO A 538 -3.06 -19.15 -15.27
CA PRO A 538 -2.86 -20.45 -15.86
C PRO A 538 -3.61 -21.54 -15.07
N GLU A 539 -4.06 -22.57 -15.76
CA GLU A 539 -4.51 -23.78 -15.05
C GLU A 539 -3.34 -24.34 -14.23
N PRO A 540 -3.61 -24.89 -13.04
CA PRO A 540 -2.56 -25.59 -12.29
C PRO A 540 -1.88 -26.58 -13.25
N HIS A 541 -0.57 -26.62 -13.24
CA HIS A 541 0.15 -27.65 -13.98
C HIS A 541 -0.33 -29.00 -13.46
N SER A 542 -0.99 -29.79 -14.34
CA SER A 542 -1.39 -31.17 -14.11
C SER A 542 -0.16 -32.06 -13.83
#